data_9384c063179df0ddf3987ed5e59133c7
#
_entry.id   9384c063179df0ddf3987ed5e59133c7
#
_cell.length_a   1.000
_cell.length_b   1.000
_cell.length_c   1.000
_cell.angle_alpha   90.00
_cell.angle_beta   90.00
_cell.angle_gamma   90.00
#
_symmetry.space_group_name_H-M   'P 1'
#
loop_
_entity.id
_entity.type
_entity.pdbx_description
1 polymer ?
#
loop_
_entity_poly.entity_id
_entity_poly.type
_entity_poly.pdbx_seq_one_letter_code
_entity_poly.pdbx_strand_id
1 'polypeptide(L)'
;MTRVWMLAVTAALGLATGIAQAQGAAATTPAQDAKSTAAPSDYIIGPGDTLKIFVWRHEDLTATVPVRPDGRISTPLVEDMQAAGKTSTQLARDIEGVLTQYVRTPTVNVIVEQFVGGYGERVRVVGQAANPQSMPYREGMTLLDVMIAVGGLGEYAAGNRAKIVRSVGGKQTEIRVRLDDLLNDGDVKQNMPVLPGDVLIIPESRF
;
A
#
# COMPACT_ATOMS: atom_id res chain seq x y z
N MET A 1 -32.37 72.31 6.79
CA MET A 1 -31.48 73.22 7.51
C MET A 1 -30.06 72.78 7.13
N THR A 2 -29.49 73.36 6.08
CA THR A 2 -28.44 74.43 6.13
C THR A 2 -27.14 73.94 6.77
N ARG A 3 -25.96 73.86 6.16
CA ARG A 3 -25.14 74.71 5.25
C ARG A 3 -23.86 73.94 4.94
N VAL A 4 -23.39 73.59 3.77
CA VAL A 4 -22.62 74.44 2.81
C VAL A 4 -21.46 75.23 3.44
N TRP A 5 -20.25 74.96 2.98
CA TRP A 5 -19.12 75.85 2.64
C TRP A 5 -17.94 74.99 2.29
N MET A 6 -17.42 74.76 1.12
CA MET A 6 -16.80 75.59 0.06
C MET A 6 -15.50 76.30 0.44
N LEU A 7 -14.59 76.17 -0.48
CA LEU A 7 -13.37 76.95 -0.82
C LEU A 7 -12.05 76.25 -0.42
N ALA A 8 -11.15 76.00 -1.24
CA ALA A 8 -10.65 76.45 -2.57
C ALA A 8 -9.12 76.60 -2.47
N VAL A 9 -8.45 76.10 -3.50
CA VAL A 9 -7.28 76.74 -4.20
C VAL A 9 -5.96 76.79 -3.45
N THR A 10 -4.88 76.21 -3.93
CA THR A 10 -3.93 76.67 -4.93
C THR A 10 -2.79 75.67 -5.15
N ALA A 11 -2.49 75.42 -6.32
CA ALA A 11 -1.35 75.26 -7.19
C ALA A 11 0.07 75.51 -6.62
N ALA A 12 0.99 74.61 -7.00
CA ALA A 12 2.31 74.89 -7.59
C ALA A 12 3.02 73.54 -7.82
N LEU A 13 3.26 73.21 -8.98
CA LEU A 13 4.41 73.21 -9.86
C LEU A 13 5.72 72.73 -9.22
N GLY A 14 6.22 71.56 -9.66
CA GLY A 14 7.56 71.08 -9.38
C GLY A 14 7.89 69.86 -10.23
N LEU A 15 8.61 70.10 -11.33
CA LEU A 15 9.27 69.07 -12.16
C LEU A 15 10.22 68.21 -11.34
N ALA A 16 10.30 66.92 -11.69
CA ALA A 16 11.54 66.24 -12.13
C ALA A 16 11.33 64.71 -12.25
N THR A 17 11.34 64.26 -13.43
CA THR A 17 12.08 63.08 -14.00
C THR A 17 12.62 62.09 -13.02
N GLY A 18 12.14 60.83 -13.17
CA GLY A 18 12.72 59.66 -12.58
C GLY A 18 12.03 58.38 -13.07
N ILE A 19 12.28 58.03 -14.32
CA ILE A 19 11.86 56.71 -14.86
C ILE A 19 12.76 55.66 -14.26
N ALA A 20 12.31 54.92 -13.26
CA ALA A 20 12.89 53.65 -12.86
C ALA A 20 11.90 52.55 -13.20
N GLN A 21 12.10 51.93 -14.35
CA GLN A 21 11.46 50.66 -14.68
C GLN A 21 12.03 49.61 -13.74
N ALA A 22 11.32 49.28 -12.69
CA ALA A 22 11.55 48.03 -11.96
C ALA A 22 10.85 46.91 -12.74
N GLN A 23 11.64 46.15 -13.51
CA GLN A 23 11.24 44.89 -14.08
C GLN A 23 10.80 43.97 -12.94
N GLY A 24 9.51 43.68 -12.89
CA GLY A 24 8.97 42.65 -12.03
C GLY A 24 9.59 41.31 -12.40
N ALA A 25 10.49 40.83 -11.52
CA ALA A 25 10.91 39.46 -11.56
C ALA A 25 9.66 38.58 -11.33
N ALA A 26 9.23 37.92 -12.38
CA ALA A 26 8.25 36.83 -12.30
C ALA A 26 8.84 35.77 -11.36
N ALA A 27 8.33 35.70 -10.16
CA ALA A 27 8.57 34.58 -9.26
C ALA A 27 8.03 33.33 -9.91
N THR A 28 8.91 32.59 -10.55
CA THR A 28 8.64 31.22 -11.00
C THR A 28 8.42 30.40 -9.74
N THR A 29 7.17 30.20 -9.36
CA THR A 29 6.78 29.18 -8.37
C THR A 29 7.29 27.85 -8.90
N PRO A 30 8.16 27.13 -8.16
CA PRO A 30 8.49 25.77 -8.56
C PRO A 30 7.22 24.96 -8.55
N ALA A 31 6.86 24.40 -9.69
CA ALA A 31 5.85 23.37 -9.78
C ALA A 31 6.27 22.27 -8.78
N GLN A 32 5.51 22.18 -7.69
CA GLN A 32 5.59 21.03 -6.81
C GLN A 32 5.18 19.83 -7.68
N ASP A 33 6.19 19.01 -8.02
CA ASP A 33 5.94 17.67 -8.52
C ASP A 33 4.99 17.02 -7.53
N ALA A 34 3.73 17.00 -7.91
CA ALA A 34 2.72 16.20 -7.25
C ALA A 34 3.19 14.75 -7.40
N LYS A 35 3.96 14.30 -6.42
CA LYS A 35 4.22 12.89 -6.18
C LYS A 35 2.83 12.26 -6.15
N SER A 36 2.46 11.63 -7.27
CA SER A 36 1.25 10.83 -7.36
C SER A 36 1.33 9.82 -6.23
N THR A 37 0.71 10.16 -5.12
CA THR A 37 0.43 9.21 -4.05
C THR A 37 -0.59 8.27 -4.69
N ALA A 38 -0.10 7.15 -5.23
CA ALA A 38 -0.98 6.07 -5.60
C ALA A 38 -1.86 5.82 -4.39
N ALA A 39 -3.16 5.95 -4.55
CA ALA A 39 -4.10 5.60 -3.50
C ALA A 39 -3.74 4.19 -3.03
N PRO A 40 -3.70 3.91 -1.71
CA PRO A 40 -3.41 2.57 -1.22
C PRO A 40 -4.32 1.61 -1.97
N SER A 41 -3.72 0.62 -2.62
CA SER A 41 -4.49 -0.40 -3.33
C SER A 41 -5.39 -1.07 -2.31
N ASP A 42 -6.71 -0.93 -2.49
CA ASP A 42 -7.67 -1.58 -1.60
C ASP A 42 -7.34 -3.08 -1.52
N TYR A 43 -7.23 -3.59 -0.29
CA TYR A 43 -6.97 -5.02 -0.09
C TYR A 43 -8.07 -5.85 -0.74
N ILE A 44 -7.66 -6.83 -1.53
CA ILE A 44 -8.55 -7.80 -2.18
C ILE A 44 -8.62 -9.05 -1.31
N ILE A 45 -9.81 -9.38 -0.85
CA ILE A 45 -10.08 -10.54 -0.02
C ILE A 45 -9.69 -11.82 -0.77
N GLY A 46 -8.96 -12.70 -0.08
CA GLY A 46 -8.50 -13.98 -0.60
C GLY A 46 -9.05 -15.18 0.17
N PRO A 47 -8.98 -16.40 -0.41
CA PRO A 47 -9.29 -17.63 0.30
C PRO A 47 -8.39 -17.81 1.53
N GLY A 48 -8.97 -18.19 2.66
CA GLY A 48 -8.28 -18.37 3.93
C GLY A 48 -8.30 -17.14 4.84
N ASP A 49 -8.66 -15.96 4.33
CA ASP A 49 -8.83 -14.78 5.17
C ASP A 49 -9.94 -14.98 6.19
N THR A 50 -9.83 -14.33 7.34
CA THR A 50 -10.89 -14.30 8.34
C THR A 50 -11.53 -12.93 8.36
N LEU A 51 -12.83 -12.89 8.10
CA LEU A 51 -13.62 -11.68 8.00
C LEU A 51 -14.55 -11.57 9.21
N LYS A 52 -14.56 -10.39 9.84
CA LYS A 52 -15.62 -10.01 10.78
C LYS A 52 -16.64 -9.17 10.05
N ILE A 53 -17.85 -9.67 9.96
CA ILE A 53 -19.00 -9.01 9.36
C ILE A 53 -19.81 -8.44 10.49
N PHE A 54 -19.80 -7.12 10.60
CA PHE A 54 -20.52 -6.39 11.63
C PHE A 54 -21.80 -5.78 11.03
N VAL A 55 -22.96 -6.12 11.61
CA VAL A 55 -24.25 -5.59 11.18
C VAL A 55 -24.77 -4.65 12.26
N TRP A 56 -24.89 -3.37 11.92
CA TRP A 56 -25.34 -2.35 12.86
C TRP A 56 -26.72 -2.65 13.44
N ARG A 57 -26.84 -2.63 14.78
CA ARG A 57 -28.05 -2.94 15.55
C ARG A 57 -28.57 -4.37 15.45
N HIS A 58 -27.79 -5.28 14.84
CA HIS A 58 -28.14 -6.69 14.70
C HIS A 58 -26.95 -7.56 15.09
N GLU A 59 -26.79 -7.80 16.40
CA GLU A 59 -25.70 -8.65 16.91
C GLU A 59 -25.85 -10.10 16.48
N ASP A 60 -27.10 -10.56 16.35
CA ASP A 60 -27.49 -11.89 15.86
C ASP A 60 -27.03 -12.16 14.41
N LEU A 61 -26.83 -11.13 13.61
CA LEU A 61 -26.32 -11.21 12.25
C LEU A 61 -24.81 -10.93 12.15
N THR A 62 -24.20 -10.45 13.24
CA THR A 62 -22.77 -10.20 13.30
C THR A 62 -22.02 -11.52 13.48
N ALA A 63 -21.06 -11.81 12.60
CA ALA A 63 -20.30 -13.05 12.65
C ALA A 63 -18.86 -12.86 12.18
N THR A 64 -17.94 -13.67 12.74
CA THR A 64 -16.59 -13.82 12.22
C THR A 64 -16.53 -15.14 11.45
N VAL A 65 -16.18 -15.06 10.17
CA VAL A 65 -16.22 -16.22 9.27
C VAL A 65 -14.94 -16.29 8.44
N PRO A 66 -14.39 -17.48 8.19
CA PRO A 66 -13.29 -17.66 7.26
C PRO A 66 -13.81 -17.66 5.82
N VAL A 67 -13.01 -17.12 4.90
CA VAL A 67 -13.22 -17.27 3.47
C VAL A 67 -12.82 -18.70 3.07
N ARG A 68 -13.76 -19.46 2.55
CA ARG A 68 -13.57 -20.85 2.14
C ARG A 68 -12.60 -20.93 0.96
N PRO A 69 -12.00 -22.13 0.70
CA PRO A 69 -11.12 -22.34 -0.45
C PRO A 69 -11.76 -22.03 -1.81
N ASP A 70 -13.09 -22.14 -1.92
CA ASP A 70 -13.86 -21.75 -3.11
C ASP A 70 -14.07 -20.22 -3.23
N GLY A 71 -13.53 -19.44 -2.27
CA GLY A 71 -13.63 -17.99 -2.24
C GLY A 71 -14.95 -17.45 -1.71
N ARG A 72 -15.80 -18.31 -1.15
CA ARG A 72 -17.12 -17.93 -0.64
C ARG A 72 -17.14 -17.85 0.88
N ILE A 73 -18.14 -17.13 1.38
CA ILE A 73 -18.46 -17.03 2.81
C ILE A 73 -19.94 -17.39 3.03
N SER A 74 -20.24 -17.82 4.24
CA SER A 74 -21.62 -18.01 4.70
C SER A 74 -21.78 -17.36 6.07
N THR A 75 -22.80 -16.54 6.23
CA THR A 75 -23.19 -15.86 7.47
C THR A 75 -24.67 -16.05 7.73
N PRO A 76 -25.18 -15.71 8.90
CA PRO A 76 -26.62 -15.75 9.13
C PRO A 76 -27.38 -14.98 8.03
N LEU A 77 -28.39 -15.61 7.43
CA LEU A 77 -29.22 -15.10 6.32
C LEU A 77 -28.48 -14.85 4.98
N VAL A 78 -27.17 -15.07 4.90
CA VAL A 78 -26.40 -14.91 3.66
C VAL A 78 -25.58 -16.17 3.41
N GLU A 79 -26.05 -17.01 2.50
CA GLU A 79 -25.40 -18.25 2.15
C GLU A 79 -24.57 -18.11 0.86
N ASP A 80 -23.42 -18.79 0.84
CA ASP A 80 -22.56 -18.97 -0.36
C ASP A 80 -22.23 -17.69 -1.15
N MET A 81 -22.01 -16.57 -0.45
CA MET A 81 -21.68 -15.32 -1.10
C MET A 81 -20.21 -15.28 -1.53
N GLN A 82 -19.94 -14.88 -2.76
CA GLN A 82 -18.57 -14.67 -3.26
C GLN A 82 -17.91 -13.51 -2.51
N ALA A 83 -16.81 -13.80 -1.81
CA ALA A 83 -16.01 -12.82 -1.08
C ALA A 83 -14.63 -12.61 -1.73
N ALA A 84 -13.97 -13.68 -2.16
CA ALA A 84 -12.67 -13.59 -2.82
C ALA A 84 -12.75 -12.78 -4.13
N GLY A 85 -11.74 -11.94 -4.34
CA GLY A 85 -11.68 -11.03 -5.49
C GLY A 85 -12.40 -9.70 -5.29
N LYS A 86 -13.03 -9.48 -4.13
CA LYS A 86 -13.71 -8.22 -3.78
C LYS A 86 -12.96 -7.46 -2.69
N THR A 87 -13.18 -6.15 -2.62
CA THR A 87 -12.75 -5.35 -1.48
C THR A 87 -13.74 -5.51 -0.31
N SER A 88 -13.31 -5.18 0.90
CA SER A 88 -14.21 -5.18 2.08
C SER A 88 -15.45 -4.33 1.86
N THR A 89 -15.30 -3.18 1.18
CA THR A 89 -16.41 -2.28 0.88
C THR A 89 -17.39 -2.89 -0.12
N GLN A 90 -16.89 -3.52 -1.19
CA GLN A 90 -17.73 -4.19 -2.18
C GLN A 90 -18.53 -5.34 -1.54
N LEU A 91 -17.84 -6.16 -0.73
CA LEU A 91 -18.49 -7.26 -0.02
C LEU A 91 -19.57 -6.76 0.96
N ALA A 92 -19.30 -5.66 1.68
CA ALA A 92 -20.29 -5.06 2.58
C ALA A 92 -21.57 -4.67 1.84
N ARG A 93 -21.44 -4.02 0.66
CA ARG A 93 -22.60 -3.63 -0.19
C ARG A 93 -23.39 -4.83 -0.70
N ASP A 94 -22.68 -5.90 -1.08
CA ASP A 94 -23.35 -7.12 -1.53
C ASP A 94 -24.14 -7.78 -0.41
N ILE A 95 -23.57 -7.83 0.81
CA ILE A 95 -24.26 -8.36 1.99
C ILE A 95 -25.48 -7.48 2.34
N GLU A 96 -25.33 -6.16 2.34
CA GLU A 96 -26.45 -5.23 2.54
C GLU A 96 -27.59 -5.52 1.56
N GLY A 97 -27.27 -5.72 0.27
CA GLY A 97 -28.25 -6.03 -0.76
C GLY A 97 -29.08 -7.28 -0.46
N VAL A 98 -28.45 -8.35 0.03
CA VAL A 98 -29.16 -9.58 0.42
C VAL A 98 -29.96 -9.38 1.69
N LEU A 99 -29.38 -8.71 2.70
CA LEU A 99 -30.03 -8.48 3.98
C LEU A 99 -31.25 -7.57 3.90
N THR A 100 -31.41 -6.72 2.87
CA THR A 100 -32.61 -5.89 2.66
C THR A 100 -33.90 -6.69 2.56
N GLN A 101 -33.82 -7.97 2.23
CA GLN A 101 -34.99 -8.88 2.20
C GLN A 101 -35.51 -9.22 3.60
N TYR A 102 -34.65 -9.13 4.61
CA TYR A 102 -34.94 -9.55 5.99
C TYR A 102 -34.92 -8.39 6.96
N VAL A 103 -34.14 -7.35 6.70
CA VAL A 103 -33.92 -6.22 7.60
C VAL A 103 -34.13 -4.90 6.84
N ARG A 104 -34.81 -3.96 7.49
CA ARG A 104 -34.95 -2.60 6.92
C ARG A 104 -33.65 -1.83 7.08
N THR A 105 -33.13 -1.29 5.97
CA THR A 105 -31.93 -0.45 5.93
C THR A 105 -30.74 -1.05 6.70
N PRO A 106 -30.25 -2.26 6.33
CA PRO A 106 -29.09 -2.86 6.98
C PRO A 106 -27.84 -2.02 6.68
N THR A 107 -27.01 -1.81 7.69
CA THR A 107 -25.68 -1.19 7.52
C THR A 107 -24.64 -2.22 7.92
N VAL A 108 -23.81 -2.60 6.97
CA VAL A 108 -22.81 -3.66 7.14
C VAL A 108 -21.40 -3.07 7.03
N ASN A 109 -20.53 -3.51 7.92
CA ASN A 109 -19.09 -3.25 7.83
C ASN A 109 -18.34 -4.59 7.82
N VAL A 110 -17.44 -4.74 6.86
CA VAL A 110 -16.59 -5.93 6.73
C VAL A 110 -15.17 -5.57 7.11
N ILE A 111 -14.64 -6.24 8.12
CA ILE A 111 -13.29 -6.05 8.66
C ILE A 111 -12.52 -7.33 8.41
N VAL A 112 -11.34 -7.23 7.79
CA VAL A 112 -10.42 -8.35 7.66
C VAL A 112 -9.63 -8.46 8.97
N GLU A 113 -9.93 -9.48 9.80
CA GLU A 113 -9.22 -9.71 11.07
C GLU A 113 -7.89 -10.45 10.86
N GLN A 114 -7.89 -11.42 9.94
CA GLN A 114 -6.69 -12.16 9.59
C GLN A 114 -6.61 -12.29 8.07
N PHE A 115 -5.50 -11.89 7.52
CA PHE A 115 -5.21 -12.07 6.10
C PHE A 115 -4.14 -13.14 5.96
N VAL A 116 -4.49 -14.18 5.23
CA VAL A 116 -3.52 -15.24 4.89
C VAL A 116 -2.68 -14.80 3.70
N GLY A 117 -3.19 -13.86 2.91
CA GLY A 117 -2.61 -13.43 1.64
C GLY A 117 -2.66 -14.55 0.59
N GLY A 118 -2.99 -14.23 -0.64
CA GLY A 118 -2.89 -15.19 -1.73
C GLY A 118 -1.46 -15.73 -1.86
N TYR A 119 -1.30 -16.92 -2.42
CA TYR A 119 0.04 -17.48 -2.71
C TYR A 119 0.91 -16.52 -3.53
N GLY A 120 0.30 -15.65 -4.33
CA GLY A 120 0.95 -14.59 -5.10
C GLY A 120 1.39 -13.38 -4.29
N GLU A 121 0.93 -13.24 -3.04
CA GLU A 121 1.22 -12.09 -2.17
C GLU A 121 2.25 -12.42 -1.06
N ARG A 122 2.92 -13.55 -1.18
CA ARG A 122 3.94 -13.97 -0.21
C ARG A 122 5.33 -13.85 -0.81
N VAL A 123 6.27 -13.40 0.01
CA VAL A 123 7.70 -13.49 -0.28
C VAL A 123 8.21 -14.81 0.30
N ARG A 124 8.96 -15.55 -0.49
CA ARG A 124 9.50 -16.86 -0.10
C ARG A 124 11.02 -16.80 -0.07
N VAL A 125 11.62 -17.33 0.96
CA VAL A 125 13.08 -17.46 1.07
C VAL A 125 13.43 -18.93 1.08
N VAL A 126 14.32 -19.32 0.17
CA VAL A 126 14.74 -20.70 -0.05
C VAL A 126 16.26 -20.80 -0.06
N GLY A 127 16.79 -21.89 0.45
CA GLY A 127 18.23 -22.18 0.49
C GLY A 127 18.87 -21.81 1.81
N GLN A 128 20.09 -21.25 1.77
CA GLN A 128 20.95 -21.05 2.95
C GLN A 128 20.67 -19.72 3.67
N ALA A 129 19.40 -19.47 4.06
CA ALA A 129 19.07 -18.51 5.09
C ALA A 129 19.13 -19.18 6.48
N ALA A 130 19.24 -18.39 7.55
CA ALA A 130 19.23 -18.95 8.91
C ALA A 130 17.92 -19.71 9.19
N ASN A 131 16.78 -19.13 8.78
CA ASN A 131 15.45 -19.76 8.90
C ASN A 131 14.66 -19.55 7.58
N PRO A 132 14.85 -20.42 6.57
CA PRO A 132 14.09 -20.32 5.32
C PRO A 132 12.60 -20.43 5.57
N GLN A 133 11.82 -19.45 5.11
CA GLN A 133 10.39 -19.43 5.33
C GLN A 133 9.64 -18.63 4.25
N SER A 134 8.33 -18.74 4.26
CA SER A 134 7.42 -17.92 3.47
C SER A 134 6.73 -16.93 4.41
N MET A 135 6.74 -15.65 4.04
CA MET A 135 6.13 -14.58 4.81
C MET A 135 5.18 -13.75 3.96
N PRO A 136 4.12 -13.17 4.54
CA PRO A 136 3.24 -12.26 3.81
C PRO A 136 4.04 -11.01 3.38
N TYR A 137 3.79 -10.57 2.14
CA TYR A 137 4.33 -9.31 1.66
C TYR A 137 3.68 -8.14 2.40
N ARG A 138 4.44 -7.10 2.65
CA ARG A 138 3.95 -5.81 3.16
C ARG A 138 4.38 -4.70 2.21
N GLU A 139 3.52 -3.72 2.01
CA GLU A 139 3.85 -2.57 1.17
C GLU A 139 5.11 -1.86 1.67
N GLY A 140 6.01 -1.56 0.74
CA GLY A 140 7.32 -0.96 1.07
C GLY A 140 8.37 -1.93 1.60
N MET A 141 8.09 -3.26 1.63
CA MET A 141 9.03 -4.28 2.09
C MET A 141 10.29 -4.32 1.21
N THR A 142 11.44 -4.34 1.86
CA THR A 142 12.75 -4.38 1.21
C THR A 142 13.45 -5.72 1.44
N LEU A 143 14.55 -5.92 0.71
CA LEU A 143 15.39 -7.11 0.86
C LEU A 143 15.95 -7.25 2.29
N LEU A 144 16.30 -6.10 2.92
CA LEU A 144 16.78 -6.08 4.29
C LEU A 144 15.71 -6.56 5.28
N ASP A 145 14.45 -6.14 5.10
CA ASP A 145 13.34 -6.58 5.95
C ASP A 145 13.13 -8.10 5.85
N VAL A 146 13.26 -8.64 4.64
CA VAL A 146 13.19 -10.09 4.41
C VAL A 146 14.31 -10.80 5.13
N MET A 147 15.55 -10.30 5.04
CA MET A 147 16.70 -10.91 5.71
C MET A 147 16.61 -10.84 7.24
N ILE A 148 16.10 -9.74 7.79
CA ILE A 148 15.82 -9.63 9.23
C ILE A 148 14.80 -10.69 9.66
N ALA A 149 13.72 -10.85 8.89
CA ALA A 149 12.66 -11.80 9.23
C ALA A 149 13.11 -13.27 9.21
N VAL A 150 14.08 -13.62 8.35
CA VAL A 150 14.65 -14.99 8.29
C VAL A 150 15.88 -15.18 9.18
N GLY A 151 16.31 -14.14 9.92
CA GLY A 151 17.44 -14.21 10.84
C GLY A 151 18.82 -14.11 10.17
N GLY A 152 18.88 -13.59 8.93
CA GLY A 152 20.14 -13.41 8.19
C GLY A 152 20.52 -14.60 7.30
N LEU A 153 21.80 -14.62 6.92
CA LEU A 153 22.40 -15.69 6.13
C LEU A 153 22.74 -16.89 7.00
N GLY A 154 22.61 -18.09 6.45
CA GLY A 154 23.11 -19.32 7.06
C GLY A 154 24.65 -19.40 7.01
N GLU A 155 25.22 -20.29 7.81
CA GLU A 155 26.68 -20.47 7.93
C GLU A 155 27.38 -20.75 6.60
N TYR A 156 26.70 -21.51 5.73
CA TYR A 156 27.29 -21.91 4.43
C TYR A 156 26.66 -21.11 3.26
N ALA A 157 26.10 -19.96 3.53
CA ALA A 157 25.45 -19.15 2.50
C ALA A 157 26.45 -18.49 1.57
N ALA A 158 26.14 -18.48 0.28
CA ALA A 158 26.81 -17.63 -0.71
C ALA A 158 25.97 -16.39 -1.01
N GLY A 159 25.93 -15.44 -0.06
CA GLY A 159 25.01 -14.30 -0.09
C GLY A 159 25.17 -13.44 -1.35
N ASN A 160 26.38 -13.24 -1.86
CA ASN A 160 26.62 -12.46 -3.09
C ASN A 160 26.29 -13.22 -4.39
N ARG A 161 25.90 -14.50 -4.29
CA ARG A 161 25.36 -15.29 -5.41
C ARG A 161 23.85 -15.49 -5.30
N ALA A 162 23.20 -14.85 -4.34
CA ALA A 162 21.78 -14.91 -4.18
C ALA A 162 21.03 -14.24 -5.36
N LYS A 163 19.80 -14.67 -5.58
CA LYS A 163 18.94 -14.14 -6.63
C LYS A 163 17.49 -14.07 -6.20
N ILE A 164 16.79 -13.08 -6.70
CA ILE A 164 15.32 -13.00 -6.62
C ILE A 164 14.77 -13.51 -7.94
N VAL A 165 13.85 -14.47 -7.86
CA VAL A 165 13.03 -14.91 -8.98
C VAL A 165 11.69 -14.22 -8.88
N ARG A 166 11.42 -13.33 -9.84
CA ARG A 166 10.20 -12.53 -9.92
C ARG A 166 9.36 -12.97 -11.10
N SER A 167 8.07 -13.19 -10.86
CA SER A 167 7.12 -13.54 -11.91
C SER A 167 6.23 -12.33 -12.22
N VAL A 168 6.34 -11.79 -13.43
CA VAL A 168 5.52 -10.68 -13.91
C VAL A 168 4.83 -11.10 -15.20
N GLY A 169 3.49 -11.12 -15.19
CA GLY A 169 2.71 -11.48 -16.38
C GLY A 169 3.02 -12.88 -16.93
N GLY A 170 3.35 -13.85 -16.06
CA GLY A 170 3.70 -15.23 -16.45
C GLY A 170 5.14 -15.41 -16.93
N LYS A 171 5.93 -14.35 -17.01
CA LYS A 171 7.37 -14.43 -17.31
C LYS A 171 8.18 -14.36 -16.02
N GLN A 172 9.15 -15.26 -15.89
CA GLN A 172 10.08 -15.26 -14.77
C GLN A 172 11.33 -14.48 -15.14
N THR A 173 11.74 -13.59 -14.22
CA THR A 173 12.97 -12.80 -14.33
C THR A 173 13.83 -13.08 -13.11
N GLU A 174 15.12 -13.34 -13.34
CA GLU A 174 16.10 -13.50 -12.27
C GLU A 174 16.87 -12.19 -12.07
N ILE A 175 16.88 -11.72 -10.82
CA ILE A 175 17.59 -10.51 -10.42
C ILE A 175 18.67 -10.94 -9.42
N ARG A 176 19.94 -10.70 -9.74
CA ARG A 176 21.04 -10.97 -8.80
C ARG A 176 21.04 -9.96 -7.68
N VAL A 177 21.27 -10.44 -6.46
CA VAL A 177 21.36 -9.62 -5.26
C VAL A 177 22.62 -9.99 -4.46
N ARG A 178 23.23 -9.00 -3.83
CA ARG A 178 24.48 -9.15 -3.08
C ARG A 178 24.19 -8.99 -1.59
N LEU A 179 23.79 -10.11 -0.99
CA LEU A 179 23.36 -10.12 0.42
C LEU A 179 24.52 -9.97 1.40
N ASP A 180 25.72 -10.48 1.08
CA ASP A 180 26.89 -10.30 1.94
C ASP A 180 27.27 -8.82 2.02
N ASP A 181 27.30 -8.11 0.89
CA ASP A 181 27.57 -6.68 0.85
C ASP A 181 26.51 -5.88 1.62
N LEU A 182 25.24 -6.26 1.49
CA LEU A 182 24.16 -5.60 2.21
C LEU A 182 24.25 -5.78 3.72
N LEU A 183 24.51 -7.02 4.19
CA LEU A 183 24.39 -7.38 5.59
C LEU A 183 25.69 -7.20 6.37
N ASN A 184 26.84 -7.54 5.76
CA ASN A 184 28.14 -7.54 6.41
C ASN A 184 28.92 -6.24 6.14
N ASP A 185 28.85 -5.73 4.91
CA ASP A 185 29.57 -4.50 4.53
C ASP A 185 28.71 -3.23 4.68
N GLY A 186 27.39 -3.41 4.92
CA GLY A 186 26.45 -2.29 5.09
C GLY A 186 26.17 -1.50 3.80
N ASP A 187 26.39 -2.11 2.62
CA ASP A 187 26.11 -1.44 1.33
C ASP A 187 24.59 -1.34 1.10
N VAL A 188 23.99 -0.27 1.62
CA VAL A 188 22.54 0.00 1.47
C VAL A 188 22.10 0.16 0.02
N LYS A 189 23.00 0.33 -0.96
CA LYS A 189 22.63 0.37 -2.38
C LYS A 189 22.12 -0.98 -2.88
N GLN A 190 22.49 -2.06 -2.19
CA GLN A 190 22.00 -3.42 -2.48
C GLN A 190 20.59 -3.66 -1.91
N ASN A 191 20.08 -2.77 -1.05
CA ASN A 191 18.76 -2.89 -0.48
C ASN A 191 17.69 -2.49 -1.50
N MET A 192 17.17 -3.47 -2.21
CA MET A 192 16.13 -3.26 -3.21
C MET A 192 14.73 -3.62 -2.69
N PRO A 193 13.67 -3.03 -3.24
CA PRO A 193 12.32 -3.40 -2.91
C PRO A 193 11.99 -4.80 -3.42
N VAL A 194 11.37 -5.61 -2.58
CA VAL A 194 10.77 -6.88 -2.97
C VAL A 194 9.33 -6.65 -3.41
N LEU A 195 8.81 -7.53 -4.23
CA LEU A 195 7.44 -7.48 -4.73
C LEU A 195 6.67 -8.73 -4.29
N PRO A 196 5.32 -8.65 -4.27
CA PRO A 196 4.48 -9.82 -4.00
C PRO A 196 4.83 -10.96 -4.94
N GLY A 197 4.97 -12.17 -4.39
CA GLY A 197 5.30 -13.36 -5.16
C GLY A 197 6.78 -13.61 -5.41
N ASP A 198 7.66 -12.71 -4.99
CA ASP A 198 9.11 -12.89 -5.15
C ASP A 198 9.61 -14.12 -4.38
N VAL A 199 10.57 -14.82 -5.00
CA VAL A 199 11.27 -15.92 -4.38
C VAL A 199 12.75 -15.59 -4.28
N LEU A 200 13.25 -15.37 -3.06
CA LEU A 200 14.68 -15.18 -2.78
C LEU A 200 15.34 -16.54 -2.64
N ILE A 201 16.32 -16.81 -3.50
CA ILE A 201 17.11 -18.04 -3.49
C ILE A 201 18.53 -17.72 -3.06
N ILE A 202 18.95 -18.34 -1.96
CA ILE A 202 20.30 -18.18 -1.40
C ILE A 202 21.05 -19.49 -1.60
N PRO A 203 21.99 -19.58 -2.54
CA PRO A 203 22.71 -20.81 -2.78
C PRO A 203 23.75 -21.08 -1.69
N GLU A 204 24.19 -22.32 -1.62
CA GLU A 204 25.30 -22.74 -0.78
C GLU A 204 26.63 -22.29 -1.36
N SER A 205 27.58 -21.95 -0.49
CA SER A 205 28.96 -21.71 -0.85
C SER A 205 29.61 -23.03 -1.27
N ARG A 206 30.15 -23.06 -2.46
CA ARG A 206 31.00 -24.18 -2.90
C ARG A 206 32.43 -23.80 -2.58
N PHE A 207 33.08 -24.65 -1.86
CA PHE A 207 34.51 -24.57 -1.59
C PHE A 207 35.30 -24.80 -2.87
#